data_607e826e84be545d63d86755ae3155a3
#
_entry.id   607e826e84be545d63d86755ae3155a3
#
_cell.length_a   1.000
_cell.length_b   1.000
_cell.length_c   1.000
_cell.angle_alpha   90.00
_cell.angle_beta   90.00
_cell.angle_gamma   90.00
#
_symmetry.space_group_name_H-M   'P 1'
#
loop_
_entity.id
_entity.type
_entity.pdbx_description
1 polymer ?
#
loop_
_entity_poly.entity_id
_entity_poly.type
_entity_poly.pdbx_seq_one_letter_code
_entity_poly.pdbx_strand_id
1 'polypeptide(L)'
;PRLPAVGLVVSGGHTDLYSVRDIQTFRRIGKTRDDAAGEAFDKVARVLGLGYPGGPAIDRLSKSVSGTEITFKYAALEGTLDFSFSGVKTAVLYHRQKHGNNNHYPAAQVARAFQKSVVEILAIKALRACRKLNVRTLLVGGGVAANSALRQHLSAEAKEAGIKVYFPAMALCMDNAAMIAGLGFHSLN
;
A
#
# COMPACT_ATOMS: atom_id res chain seq x y z
N PRO A 1 -1.18 20.78 0.42
CA PRO A 1 -1.14 20.20 -0.92
C PRO A 1 -1.93 21.05 -1.92
N ARG A 2 -1.52 21.01 -3.20
CA ARG A 2 -2.29 21.68 -4.27
C ARG A 2 -3.33 20.72 -4.81
N LEU A 3 -4.56 21.20 -5.04
CA LEU A 3 -5.63 20.47 -5.72
C LEU A 3 -5.74 20.97 -7.18
N PRO A 4 -6.22 20.16 -8.12
CA PRO A 4 -6.70 18.79 -7.91
C PRO A 4 -5.57 17.77 -7.64
N ALA A 5 -5.92 16.62 -7.05
CA ALA A 5 -4.99 15.59 -6.63
C ALA A 5 -5.55 14.18 -6.89
N VAL A 6 -4.68 13.17 -6.81
CA VAL A 6 -5.07 11.79 -6.58
C VAL A 6 -4.95 11.48 -5.09
N GLY A 7 -5.94 10.81 -4.51
CA GLY A 7 -5.90 10.24 -3.17
C GLY A 7 -5.69 8.73 -3.24
N LEU A 8 -4.72 8.19 -2.52
CA LEU A 8 -4.52 6.76 -2.29
C LEU A 8 -4.84 6.45 -0.83
N VAL A 9 -5.93 5.75 -0.58
CA VAL A 9 -6.33 5.28 0.76
C VAL A 9 -5.95 3.82 0.89
N VAL A 10 -5.04 3.50 1.82
CA VAL A 10 -4.50 2.14 2.04
C VAL A 10 -4.52 1.77 3.52
N SER A 11 -5.36 0.82 3.87
CA SER A 11 -5.58 0.37 5.26
C SER A 11 -5.81 -1.14 5.34
N GLY A 12 -6.17 -1.63 6.52
CA GLY A 12 -6.59 -3.02 6.72
C GLY A 12 -7.85 -3.40 5.96
N GLY A 13 -8.77 -2.45 5.73
CA GLY A 13 -10.06 -2.71 5.06
C GLY A 13 -10.21 -2.05 3.69
N HIS A 14 -9.35 -1.10 3.34
CA HIS A 14 -9.50 -0.31 2.11
C HIS A 14 -8.20 -0.24 1.31
N THR A 15 -8.34 -0.32 -0.02
CA THR A 15 -7.30 0.04 -0.97
C THR A 15 -7.98 0.68 -2.17
N ASP A 16 -8.08 2.00 -2.11
CA ASP A 16 -8.86 2.79 -3.06
C ASP A 16 -8.04 3.96 -3.62
N LEU A 17 -8.33 4.30 -4.86
CA LEU A 17 -7.86 5.52 -5.53
C LEU A 17 -9.02 6.49 -5.74
N TYR A 18 -8.78 7.74 -5.43
CA TYR A 18 -9.74 8.83 -5.59
C TYR A 18 -9.17 9.93 -6.48
N SER A 19 -10.01 10.48 -7.35
CA SER A 19 -9.82 11.79 -7.96
C SER A 19 -10.35 12.82 -6.97
N VAL A 20 -9.52 13.71 -6.47
CA VAL A 20 -9.85 14.74 -5.48
C VAL A 20 -9.78 16.09 -6.16
N ARG A 21 -10.93 16.73 -6.37
CA ARG A 21 -11.02 18.07 -6.97
C ARG A 21 -10.86 19.16 -5.90
N ASP A 22 -11.56 18.99 -4.80
CA ASP A 22 -11.52 19.82 -3.61
C ASP A 22 -11.84 18.99 -2.36
N ILE A 23 -11.96 19.62 -1.18
CA ILE A 23 -12.18 18.93 0.11
C ILE A 23 -13.51 18.17 0.15
N GLN A 24 -14.53 18.64 -0.55
CA GLN A 24 -15.87 18.05 -0.55
C GLN A 24 -16.16 17.24 -1.82
N THR A 25 -15.38 17.46 -2.88
CA THR A 25 -15.63 16.86 -4.19
C THR A 25 -14.55 15.84 -4.53
N PHE A 26 -14.84 14.58 -4.32
CA PHE A 26 -13.96 13.47 -4.67
C PHE A 26 -14.75 12.29 -5.25
N ARG A 27 -14.12 11.54 -6.11
CA ARG A 27 -14.71 10.36 -6.75
C ARG A 27 -13.72 9.20 -6.75
N ARG A 28 -14.18 8.01 -6.37
CA ARG A 28 -13.40 6.80 -6.47
C ARG A 28 -13.16 6.43 -7.93
N ILE A 29 -11.91 6.17 -8.30
CA ILE A 29 -11.46 5.87 -9.66
C ILE A 29 -10.78 4.50 -9.78
N GLY A 30 -10.52 3.85 -8.66
CA GLY A 30 -9.98 2.49 -8.56
C GLY A 30 -10.19 1.94 -7.16
N LYS A 31 -10.27 0.62 -7.03
CA LYS A 31 -10.43 -0.08 -5.75
C LYS A 31 -9.79 -1.45 -5.79
N THR A 32 -9.58 -2.08 -4.64
CA THR A 32 -9.24 -3.50 -4.63
C THR A 32 -10.43 -4.35 -5.06
N ARG A 33 -10.15 -5.44 -5.78
CA ARG A 33 -11.14 -6.43 -6.21
C ARG A 33 -11.25 -7.62 -5.25
N ASP A 34 -10.30 -7.70 -4.32
CA ASP A 34 -10.21 -8.80 -3.34
C ASP A 34 -9.71 -8.27 -1.99
N ASP A 35 -8.68 -8.85 -1.42
CA ASP A 35 -8.10 -8.38 -0.14
C ASP A 35 -7.65 -6.92 -0.24
N ALA A 36 -7.81 -6.14 0.82
CA ALA A 36 -7.12 -4.86 0.96
C ALA A 36 -5.62 -5.09 1.20
N ALA A 37 -4.79 -4.08 0.90
CA ALA A 37 -3.34 -4.20 1.07
C ALA A 37 -2.95 -4.57 2.52
N GLY A 38 -3.52 -3.89 3.52
CA GLY A 38 -3.25 -4.20 4.92
C GLY A 38 -3.74 -5.58 5.33
N GLU A 39 -4.90 -6.01 4.85
CA GLU A 39 -5.40 -7.38 5.04
C GLU A 39 -4.45 -8.42 4.45
N ALA A 40 -3.89 -8.16 3.26
CA ALA A 40 -2.89 -9.03 2.65
C ALA A 40 -1.61 -9.11 3.50
N PHE A 41 -1.15 -7.99 4.08
CA PHE A 41 -0.05 -7.98 5.05
C PHE A 41 -0.35 -8.84 6.28
N ASP A 42 -1.53 -8.73 6.87
CA ASP A 42 -1.92 -9.49 8.06
C ASP A 42 -2.00 -10.99 7.77
N LYS A 43 -2.60 -11.36 6.61
CA LYS A 43 -2.69 -12.76 6.18
C LYS A 43 -1.32 -13.38 5.91
N VAL A 44 -0.41 -12.65 5.25
CA VAL A 44 0.96 -13.14 4.99
C VAL A 44 1.77 -13.20 6.27
N ALA A 45 1.65 -12.24 7.17
CA ALA A 45 2.30 -12.30 8.49
C ALA A 45 1.89 -13.55 9.25
N ARG A 46 0.60 -13.93 9.20
CA ARG A 46 0.10 -15.18 9.80
C ARG A 46 0.74 -16.42 9.16
N VAL A 47 0.85 -16.46 7.83
CA VAL A 47 1.54 -17.56 7.11
C VAL A 47 3.01 -17.69 7.53
N LEU A 48 3.66 -16.56 7.81
CA LEU A 48 5.05 -16.50 8.26
C LEU A 48 5.25 -16.66 9.78
N GLY A 49 4.16 -16.78 10.56
CA GLY A 49 4.23 -16.92 12.02
C GLY A 49 4.62 -15.64 12.77
N LEU A 50 4.38 -14.44 12.19
CA LEU A 50 4.86 -13.16 12.74
C LEU A 50 3.88 -12.46 13.69
N GLY A 51 2.66 -12.99 13.85
CA GLY A 51 1.64 -12.38 14.72
C GLY A 51 0.93 -11.19 14.06
N TYR A 52 0.31 -10.35 14.91
CA TYR A 52 -0.51 -9.20 14.54
C TYR A 52 -0.06 -7.95 15.31
N PRO A 53 -0.08 -6.74 14.72
CA PRO A 53 -0.44 -6.42 13.33
C PRO A 53 0.65 -6.81 12.33
N GLY A 54 0.23 -7.39 11.20
CA GLY A 54 1.14 -7.98 10.20
C GLY A 54 1.99 -6.97 9.44
N GLY A 55 1.43 -5.81 9.10
CA GLY A 55 2.14 -4.77 8.37
C GLY A 55 3.48 -4.37 9.02
N PRO A 56 3.48 -3.91 10.28
CA PRO A 56 4.72 -3.58 11.00
C PRO A 56 5.66 -4.77 11.19
N ALA A 57 5.12 -5.99 11.38
CA ALA A 57 5.94 -7.19 11.55
C ALA A 57 6.70 -7.54 10.26
N ILE A 58 6.03 -7.52 9.11
CA ILE A 58 6.64 -7.72 7.80
C ILE A 58 7.64 -6.61 7.47
N ASP A 59 7.32 -5.35 7.73
CA ASP A 59 8.23 -4.22 7.48
C ASP A 59 9.53 -4.35 8.28
N ARG A 60 9.46 -4.76 9.55
CA ARG A 60 10.65 -5.03 10.38
C ARG A 60 11.46 -6.21 9.85
N LEU A 61 10.79 -7.35 9.59
CA LEU A 61 11.46 -8.57 9.14
C LEU A 61 12.13 -8.37 7.77
N SER A 62 11.49 -7.66 6.86
CA SER A 62 12.02 -7.37 5.52
C SER A 62 13.32 -6.56 5.54
N LYS A 63 13.54 -5.78 6.61
CA LYS A 63 14.77 -4.97 6.81
C LYS A 63 15.95 -5.77 7.34
N SER A 64 15.72 -6.97 7.88
CA SER A 64 16.81 -7.81 8.40
C SER A 64 17.67 -8.44 7.30
N VAL A 65 17.28 -8.28 6.03
CA VAL A 65 18.03 -8.76 4.86
C VAL A 65 18.24 -7.64 3.84
N SER A 66 19.39 -7.60 3.22
CA SER A 66 19.74 -6.57 2.22
C SER A 66 19.09 -6.78 0.85
N GLY A 67 18.73 -8.02 0.51
CA GLY A 67 18.15 -8.38 -0.77
C GLY A 67 17.38 -9.70 -0.74
N THR A 68 16.77 -10.05 -1.86
CA THR A 68 16.14 -11.35 -2.08
C THR A 68 16.09 -11.65 -3.58
N GLU A 69 16.35 -12.91 -3.94
CA GLU A 69 16.12 -13.44 -5.28
C GLU A 69 14.69 -13.96 -5.47
N ILE A 70 13.95 -14.09 -4.35
CA ILE A 70 12.54 -14.51 -4.37
C ILE A 70 11.71 -13.37 -4.98
N THR A 71 10.86 -13.71 -5.92
CA THR A 71 9.92 -12.79 -6.54
C THR A 71 8.52 -13.37 -6.54
N PHE A 72 7.53 -12.56 -6.24
CA PHE A 72 6.13 -12.93 -6.35
C PHE A 72 5.47 -12.09 -7.43
N LYS A 73 4.92 -12.75 -8.45
CA LYS A 73 4.16 -12.08 -9.49
C LYS A 73 2.82 -11.59 -8.92
N TYR A 74 2.39 -10.44 -9.35
CA TYR A 74 1.09 -9.85 -9.01
C TYR A 74 0.26 -9.63 -10.26
N ALA A 75 -1.06 -9.59 -10.09
CA ALA A 75 -1.98 -9.27 -11.17
C ALA A 75 -1.96 -7.76 -11.43
N ALA A 76 -1.37 -7.35 -12.54
CA ALA A 76 -1.29 -5.94 -12.91
C ALA A 76 -2.66 -5.31 -13.22
N LEU A 77 -3.68 -6.12 -13.51
CA LEU A 77 -5.02 -5.67 -13.94
C LEU A 77 -4.91 -4.55 -14.99
N GLU A 78 -4.26 -4.88 -16.11
CA GLU A 78 -3.98 -3.92 -17.19
C GLU A 78 -5.25 -3.19 -17.63
N GLY A 79 -5.09 -1.95 -18.09
CA GLY A 79 -6.21 -1.11 -18.50
C GLY A 79 -7.00 -0.47 -17.34
N THR A 80 -6.90 -0.97 -16.10
CA THR A 80 -7.65 -0.48 -14.95
C THR A 80 -6.77 0.21 -13.91
N LEU A 81 -7.41 0.95 -12.98
CA LEU A 81 -6.77 1.49 -11.77
C LEU A 81 -7.06 0.63 -10.53
N ASP A 82 -7.72 -0.53 -10.71
CA ASP A 82 -8.02 -1.45 -9.63
C ASP A 82 -6.78 -2.23 -9.17
N PHE A 83 -6.87 -2.76 -7.95
CA PHE A 83 -5.84 -3.58 -7.32
C PHE A 83 -6.33 -5.02 -7.15
N SER A 84 -5.38 -5.94 -6.96
CA SER A 84 -5.63 -7.31 -6.50
C SER A 84 -4.41 -7.80 -5.74
N PHE A 85 -4.62 -8.32 -4.54
CA PHE A 85 -3.55 -8.82 -3.66
C PHE A 85 -3.69 -10.31 -3.34
N SER A 86 -4.82 -10.94 -3.66
CA SER A 86 -5.06 -12.36 -3.38
C SER A 86 -4.05 -13.27 -4.07
N GLY A 87 -3.64 -12.93 -5.30
CA GLY A 87 -2.62 -13.69 -6.05
C GLY A 87 -1.26 -13.71 -5.36
N VAL A 88 -0.78 -12.57 -4.89
CA VAL A 88 0.51 -12.47 -4.19
C VAL A 88 0.46 -13.21 -2.85
N LYS A 89 -0.62 -13.07 -2.09
CA LYS A 89 -0.85 -13.81 -0.84
C LYS A 89 -0.81 -15.32 -1.09
N THR A 90 -1.52 -15.79 -2.10
CA THR A 90 -1.59 -17.22 -2.47
C THR A 90 -0.22 -17.74 -2.90
N ALA A 91 0.55 -16.96 -3.64
CA ALA A 91 1.92 -17.33 -4.02
C ALA A 91 2.84 -17.51 -2.80
N VAL A 92 2.72 -16.66 -1.78
CA VAL A 92 3.45 -16.83 -0.51
C VAL A 92 3.01 -18.10 0.21
N LEU A 93 1.71 -18.39 0.26
CA LEU A 93 1.19 -19.61 0.88
C LEU A 93 1.75 -20.86 0.21
N TYR A 94 1.72 -20.94 -1.12
CA TYR A 94 2.28 -22.07 -1.87
C TYR A 94 3.80 -22.18 -1.69
N HIS A 95 4.51 -21.05 -1.68
CA HIS A 95 5.93 -21.04 -1.39
C HIS A 95 6.21 -21.64 0.01
N ARG A 96 5.43 -21.27 1.02
CA ARG A 96 5.54 -21.83 2.37
C ARG A 96 5.26 -23.35 2.39
N GLN A 97 4.18 -23.79 1.75
CA GLN A 97 3.81 -25.20 1.68
C GLN A 97 4.88 -26.06 0.98
N LYS A 98 5.45 -25.56 -0.12
CA LYS A 98 6.51 -26.26 -0.87
C LYS A 98 7.79 -26.46 -0.06
N HIS A 99 8.14 -25.51 0.80
CA HIS A 99 9.37 -25.56 1.63
C HIS A 99 9.14 -26.21 3.00
N GLY A 100 7.89 -26.58 3.34
CA GLY A 100 7.52 -27.23 4.60
C GLY A 100 7.82 -26.36 5.84
N ASN A 101 7.69 -26.97 7.02
CA ASN A 101 8.04 -26.36 8.31
C ASN A 101 9.54 -26.47 8.63
N ASN A 102 10.38 -26.27 7.66
CA ASN A 102 11.82 -26.30 7.85
C ASN A 102 12.28 -25.08 8.68
N ASN A 103 13.10 -25.32 9.69
CA ASN A 103 13.71 -24.25 10.52
C ASN A 103 14.58 -23.27 9.72
N HIS A 104 14.95 -23.64 8.48
CA HIS A 104 15.72 -22.81 7.55
C HIS A 104 14.85 -22.08 6.54
N TYR A 105 13.51 -21.98 6.76
CA TYR A 105 12.63 -21.24 5.86
C TYR A 105 13.04 -19.77 5.77
N PRO A 106 13.26 -19.20 4.55
CA PRO A 106 13.79 -17.86 4.38
C PRO A 106 12.73 -16.78 4.61
N ALA A 107 12.12 -16.74 5.79
CA ALA A 107 10.98 -15.88 6.12
C ALA A 107 11.26 -14.39 5.86
N ALA A 108 12.48 -13.93 6.16
CA ALA A 108 12.86 -12.53 5.94
C ALA A 108 12.92 -12.17 4.45
N GLN A 109 13.47 -13.07 3.62
CA GLN A 109 13.52 -12.89 2.18
C GLN A 109 12.12 -12.93 1.55
N VAL A 110 11.26 -13.85 2.04
CA VAL A 110 9.86 -13.95 1.60
C VAL A 110 9.08 -12.71 2.00
N ALA A 111 9.24 -12.22 3.24
CA ALA A 111 8.60 -10.98 3.72
C ALA A 111 9.03 -9.78 2.84
N ARG A 112 10.33 -9.69 2.51
CA ARG A 112 10.86 -8.64 1.63
C ARG A 112 10.28 -8.72 0.22
N ALA A 113 10.26 -9.92 -0.38
CA ALA A 113 9.70 -10.14 -1.72
C ALA A 113 8.20 -9.80 -1.78
N PHE A 114 7.42 -10.25 -0.79
CA PHE A 114 6.01 -9.93 -0.68
C PHE A 114 5.77 -8.42 -0.56
N GLN A 115 6.45 -7.77 0.40
CA GLN A 115 6.34 -6.33 0.61
C GLN A 115 6.70 -5.54 -0.66
N LYS A 116 7.77 -5.94 -1.36
CA LYS A 116 8.16 -5.33 -2.63
C LYS A 116 7.02 -5.39 -3.66
N SER A 117 6.42 -6.57 -3.88
CA SER A 117 5.30 -6.73 -4.82
C SER A 117 4.10 -5.86 -4.47
N VAL A 118 3.71 -5.78 -3.19
CA VAL A 118 2.59 -4.92 -2.75
C VAL A 118 2.91 -3.44 -2.96
N VAL A 119 4.11 -3.01 -2.60
CA VAL A 119 4.55 -1.62 -2.74
C VAL A 119 4.61 -1.20 -4.21
N GLU A 120 5.13 -2.05 -5.08
CA GLU A 120 5.21 -1.80 -6.52
C GLU A 120 3.82 -1.62 -7.14
N ILE A 121 2.86 -2.51 -6.85
CA ILE A 121 1.50 -2.39 -7.41
C ILE A 121 0.80 -1.12 -6.93
N LEU A 122 0.98 -0.74 -5.66
CA LEU A 122 0.43 0.50 -5.10
C LEU A 122 1.02 1.72 -5.82
N ALA A 123 2.34 1.77 -5.99
CA ALA A 123 3.03 2.88 -6.64
C ALA A 123 2.63 2.99 -8.13
N ILE A 124 2.69 1.89 -8.89
CA ILE A 124 2.34 1.87 -10.32
C ILE A 124 0.93 2.41 -10.54
N LYS A 125 -0.06 1.95 -9.76
CA LYS A 125 -1.45 2.36 -9.93
C LYS A 125 -1.69 3.81 -9.51
N ALA A 126 -1.09 4.26 -8.41
CA ALA A 126 -1.21 5.64 -7.94
C ALA A 126 -0.59 6.63 -8.93
N LEU A 127 0.62 6.36 -9.42
CA LEU A 127 1.28 7.22 -10.41
C LEU A 127 0.59 7.18 -11.78
N ARG A 128 0.06 6.02 -12.19
CA ARG A 128 -0.76 5.91 -13.39
C ARG A 128 -2.04 6.75 -13.28
N ALA A 129 -2.68 6.78 -12.12
CA ALA A 129 -3.84 7.63 -11.87
C ALA A 129 -3.50 9.11 -11.99
N CYS A 130 -2.37 9.55 -11.43
CA CYS A 130 -1.89 10.93 -11.56
C CYS A 130 -1.66 11.31 -13.04
N ARG A 131 -0.99 10.45 -13.80
CA ARG A 131 -0.75 10.68 -15.24
C ARG A 131 -2.07 10.73 -16.01
N LYS A 132 -2.99 9.78 -15.78
CA LYS A 132 -4.29 9.72 -16.47
C LYS A 132 -5.15 10.96 -16.22
N LEU A 133 -5.07 11.55 -15.04
CA LEU A 133 -5.82 12.76 -14.66
C LEU A 133 -5.03 14.04 -14.89
N ASN A 134 -3.81 13.96 -15.39
CA ASN A 134 -2.89 15.08 -15.57
C ASN A 134 -2.72 15.93 -14.28
N VAL A 135 -2.59 15.28 -13.12
CA VAL A 135 -2.36 15.93 -11.83
C VAL A 135 -0.97 15.61 -11.30
N ARG A 136 -0.37 16.54 -10.55
CA ARG A 136 0.98 16.41 -9.98
C ARG A 136 0.99 16.34 -8.47
N THR A 137 -0.15 16.06 -7.86
CA THR A 137 -0.29 15.90 -6.41
C THR A 137 -0.86 14.52 -6.10
N LEU A 138 -0.18 13.77 -5.23
CA LEU A 138 -0.62 12.49 -4.70
C LEU A 138 -0.73 12.58 -3.18
N LEU A 139 -1.91 12.32 -2.65
CA LEU A 139 -2.20 12.26 -1.21
C LEU A 139 -2.27 10.79 -0.80
N VAL A 140 -1.57 10.39 0.23
CA VAL A 140 -1.59 9.00 0.74
C VAL A 140 -2.13 9.00 2.16
N GLY A 141 -3.06 8.09 2.48
CA GLY A 141 -3.66 7.97 3.81
C GLY A 141 -3.95 6.51 4.18
N GLY A 142 -4.23 6.28 5.47
CA GLY A 142 -4.52 4.96 6.05
C GLY A 142 -3.29 4.29 6.67
N GLY A 143 -3.52 3.22 7.44
CA GLY A 143 -2.47 2.57 8.25
C GLY A 143 -1.27 2.05 7.45
N VAL A 144 -1.49 1.58 6.21
CA VAL A 144 -0.40 1.11 5.34
C VAL A 144 0.49 2.28 4.86
N ALA A 145 0.02 3.54 4.92
CA ALA A 145 0.84 4.71 4.67
C ALA A 145 2.01 4.87 5.66
N ALA A 146 1.99 4.15 6.79
CA ALA A 146 3.12 4.07 7.73
C ALA A 146 4.24 3.13 7.27
N ASN A 147 3.99 2.24 6.27
CA ASN A 147 4.98 1.29 5.79
C ASN A 147 6.19 2.02 5.18
N SER A 148 7.38 1.70 5.69
CA SER A 148 8.59 2.43 5.30
C SER A 148 9.01 2.19 3.85
N ALA A 149 8.84 0.97 3.34
CA ALA A 149 9.17 0.63 1.96
C ALA A 149 8.21 1.33 0.98
N LEU A 150 6.91 1.44 1.33
CA LEU A 150 5.94 2.21 0.52
C LEU A 150 6.34 3.68 0.45
N ARG A 151 6.67 4.29 1.59
CA ARG A 151 7.10 5.70 1.63
C ARG A 151 8.33 5.94 0.77
N GLN A 152 9.35 5.10 0.94
CA GLN A 152 10.60 5.23 0.20
C GLN A 152 10.40 5.05 -1.31
N HIS A 153 9.79 3.94 -1.71
CA HIS A 153 9.61 3.60 -3.12
C HIS A 153 8.70 4.60 -3.84
N LEU A 154 7.53 4.90 -3.26
CA LEU A 154 6.57 5.82 -3.88
C LEU A 154 7.12 7.25 -3.96
N SER A 155 7.90 7.71 -2.95
CA SER A 155 8.55 9.02 -3.02
C SER A 155 9.61 9.10 -4.11
N ALA A 156 10.39 8.04 -4.30
CA ALA A 156 11.41 7.99 -5.36
C ALA A 156 10.76 8.03 -6.76
N GLU A 157 9.86 7.10 -7.04
CA GLU A 157 9.15 7.01 -8.32
C GLU A 157 8.35 8.28 -8.66
N ALA A 158 7.69 8.86 -7.65
CA ALA A 158 6.92 10.09 -7.84
C ALA A 158 7.83 11.29 -8.17
N LYS A 159 9.00 11.37 -7.53
CA LYS A 159 10.00 12.43 -7.81
C LYS A 159 10.46 12.36 -9.26
N GLU A 160 10.77 11.17 -9.76
CA GLU A 160 11.15 10.96 -11.17
C GLU A 160 10.01 11.32 -12.14
N ALA A 161 8.76 11.07 -11.72
CA ALA A 161 7.57 11.42 -12.49
C ALA A 161 7.15 12.91 -12.38
N GLY A 162 7.85 13.73 -11.60
CA GLY A 162 7.48 15.12 -11.32
C GLY A 162 6.17 15.26 -10.52
N ILE A 163 5.84 14.26 -9.69
CA ILE A 163 4.65 14.21 -8.85
C ILE A 163 5.05 14.44 -7.40
N LYS A 164 4.36 15.36 -6.70
CA LYS A 164 4.58 15.63 -5.28
C LYS A 164 3.68 14.74 -4.43
N VAL A 165 4.29 13.89 -3.61
CA VAL A 165 3.58 12.99 -2.68
C VAL A 165 3.49 13.62 -1.30
N TYR A 166 2.34 13.48 -0.67
CA TYR A 166 2.10 13.88 0.71
C TYR A 166 1.65 12.67 1.53
N PHE A 167 2.45 12.33 2.52
CA PHE A 167 2.12 11.34 3.54
C PHE A 167 1.74 12.03 4.84
N PRO A 168 0.82 11.47 5.64
CA PRO A 168 0.58 11.96 6.99
C PRO A 168 1.81 11.72 7.87
N ALA A 169 1.93 12.47 8.96
CA ALA A 169 2.85 12.14 10.04
C ALA A 169 2.54 10.72 10.55
N MET A 170 3.56 9.99 11.02
CA MET A 170 3.40 8.58 11.44
C MET A 170 2.27 8.38 12.45
N ALA A 171 2.15 9.29 13.43
CA ALA A 171 1.10 9.28 14.44
C ALA A 171 -0.32 9.49 13.89
N LEU A 172 -0.44 10.01 12.66
CA LEU A 172 -1.73 10.31 12.00
C LEU A 172 -2.08 9.31 10.88
N CYS A 173 -1.29 8.24 10.71
CA CYS A 173 -1.59 7.21 9.70
C CYS A 173 -2.78 6.32 10.10
N MET A 174 -2.99 6.12 11.40
CA MET A 174 -4.12 5.35 11.94
C MET A 174 -5.31 6.27 12.19
N ASP A 175 -6.47 5.68 12.50
CA ASP A 175 -7.65 6.42 12.89
C ASP A 175 -7.35 7.37 14.06
N ASN A 176 -7.76 8.63 13.93
CA ASN A 176 -7.49 9.64 14.94
C ASN A 176 -8.57 10.74 14.92
N ALA A 177 -8.77 11.40 16.06
CA ALA A 177 -9.80 12.44 16.21
C ALA A 177 -9.53 13.68 15.33
N ALA A 178 -8.27 13.98 15.02
CA ALA A 178 -7.93 15.18 14.25
C ALA A 178 -8.48 15.10 12.80
N MET A 179 -8.51 13.91 12.19
CA MET A 179 -9.09 13.73 10.85
C MET A 179 -10.61 13.98 10.85
N ILE A 180 -11.31 13.58 11.91
CA ILE A 180 -12.75 13.77 12.05
C ILE A 180 -13.08 15.25 12.35
N ALA A 181 -12.30 15.88 13.24
CA ALA A 181 -12.44 17.31 13.53
C ALA A 181 -12.19 18.18 12.28
N GLY A 182 -11.14 17.86 11.51
CA GLY A 182 -10.85 18.55 10.26
C GLY A 182 -11.97 18.41 9.22
N LEU A 183 -12.52 17.22 9.05
CA LEU A 183 -13.67 16.99 8.15
C LEU A 183 -14.90 17.74 8.64
N GLY A 184 -15.20 17.68 9.95
CA GLY A 184 -16.33 18.38 10.56
C GLY A 184 -16.26 19.89 10.34
N PHE A 185 -15.09 20.50 10.51
CA PHE A 185 -14.88 21.92 10.24
C PHE A 185 -15.28 22.30 8.80
N HIS A 186 -14.83 21.52 7.81
CA HIS A 186 -15.15 21.78 6.41
C HIS A 186 -16.57 21.39 5.98
N SER A 187 -17.26 20.57 6.76
CA SER A 187 -18.65 20.18 6.47
C SER A 187 -19.68 21.14 7.08
N LEU A 188 -19.27 21.93 8.07
CA LEU A 188 -20.15 22.88 8.78
C LEU A 188 -20.02 24.33 8.26
N ASN A 189 -19.01 24.60 7.46
CA ASN A 189 -18.76 25.88 6.79
C ASN A 189 -18.86 25.72 5.28
#